data_7483e6acd0d4d52bf92e84df2b6447db
#
_entry.id   7483e6acd0d4d52bf92e84df2b6447db
#
_cell.length_a   1.000
_cell.length_b   1.000
_cell.length_c   1.000
_cell.angle_alpha   90.00
_cell.angle_beta   90.00
_cell.angle_gamma   90.00
#
_symmetry.space_group_name_H-M   'P 1'
#
loop_
_entity.id
_entity.type
_entity.pdbx_description
1 polymer ?
#
loop_
_entity_poly.entity_id
_entity_poly.type
_entity_poly.pdbx_seq_one_letter_code
_entity_poly.pdbx_strand_id
1 'polypeptide(L)'
;MKTSNKILTGAYLVIFLITIITMAFVRSGTHTIEPLKSIGEKRTQKIPLENLRALDIAVGKVILIQKEGIAQLEIRCAENVRQHLVQRFEKDELYLGMKPGEIEDLDIEIKIYAKDIESITISENAFLVSNTFKTNEINLTTKGSGFIH
;
A
#
# COMPACT_ATOMS: atom_id res chain seq x y z
N MET A 1 44.04 -41.68 -22.15
CA MET A 1 43.78 -40.78 -21.02
C MET A 1 43.79 -39.27 -21.34
N LYS A 2 44.31 -38.79 -22.47
CA LYS A 2 44.36 -37.34 -22.79
C LYS A 2 43.04 -36.74 -23.33
N THR A 3 42.09 -37.54 -23.86
CA THR A 3 40.84 -37.06 -24.47
C THR A 3 39.76 -36.79 -23.42
N SER A 4 39.69 -37.56 -22.33
CA SER A 4 38.73 -37.42 -21.25
C SER A 4 38.89 -36.09 -20.50
N ASN A 5 40.14 -35.66 -20.26
CA ASN A 5 40.40 -34.38 -19.58
C ASN A 5 40.00 -33.16 -20.42
N LYS A 6 40.12 -33.25 -21.74
CA LYS A 6 39.67 -32.15 -22.64
C LYS A 6 38.17 -32.02 -22.67
N ILE A 7 37.43 -33.14 -22.65
CA ILE A 7 35.97 -33.11 -22.58
C ILE A 7 35.49 -32.55 -21.24
N LEU A 8 36.13 -32.97 -20.15
CA LEU A 8 35.80 -32.50 -18.81
C LEU A 8 36.04 -30.98 -18.66
N THR A 9 37.20 -30.50 -19.13
CA THR A 9 37.55 -29.07 -19.13
C THR A 9 36.55 -28.25 -19.98
N GLY A 10 36.16 -28.78 -21.15
CA GLY A 10 35.14 -28.14 -22.00
C GLY A 10 33.79 -28.02 -21.31
N ALA A 11 33.36 -29.08 -20.61
CA ALA A 11 32.07 -29.05 -19.87
C ALA A 11 32.11 -28.04 -18.74
N TYR A 12 33.18 -27.95 -17.97
CA TYR A 12 33.33 -26.94 -16.92
C TYR A 12 33.32 -25.51 -17.47
N LEU A 13 33.96 -25.25 -18.60
CA LEU A 13 33.95 -23.93 -19.24
C LEU A 13 32.55 -23.51 -19.67
N VAL A 14 31.77 -24.44 -20.24
CA VAL A 14 30.37 -24.16 -20.64
C VAL A 14 29.51 -23.86 -19.44
N ILE A 15 29.61 -24.65 -18.36
CA ILE A 15 28.80 -24.41 -17.13
C ILE A 15 29.19 -23.05 -16.52
N PHE A 16 30.48 -22.74 -16.47
CA PHE A 16 30.95 -21.45 -15.95
C PHE A 16 30.44 -20.25 -16.77
N LEU A 17 30.40 -20.39 -18.07
CA LEU A 17 29.89 -19.35 -18.99
C LEU A 17 28.38 -19.14 -18.84
N ILE A 18 27.62 -20.22 -18.70
CA ILE A 18 26.16 -20.15 -18.40
C ILE A 18 25.92 -19.45 -17.07
N THR A 19 26.73 -19.77 -16.04
CA THR A 19 26.57 -19.13 -14.71
C THR A 19 26.87 -17.63 -14.77
N ILE A 20 27.87 -17.20 -15.52
CA ILE A 20 28.16 -15.76 -15.70
C ILE A 20 27.01 -15.06 -16.44
N ILE A 21 26.51 -15.68 -17.51
CA ILE A 21 25.41 -15.11 -18.29
C ILE A 21 24.12 -14.98 -17.42
N THR A 22 23.79 -16.02 -16.66
CA THR A 22 22.62 -15.95 -15.75
C THR A 22 22.80 -14.91 -14.65
N MET A 23 24.00 -14.78 -14.07
CA MET A 23 24.30 -13.72 -13.09
C MET A 23 24.19 -12.31 -13.69
N ALA A 24 24.65 -12.12 -14.92
CA ALA A 24 24.54 -10.84 -15.63
C ALA A 24 23.07 -10.52 -15.94
N PHE A 25 22.27 -11.50 -16.35
CA PHE A 25 20.83 -11.33 -16.58
C PHE A 25 20.05 -11.00 -15.29
N VAL A 26 20.34 -11.69 -14.20
CA VAL A 26 19.72 -11.39 -12.89
C VAL A 26 20.10 -9.98 -12.43
N ARG A 27 21.34 -9.58 -12.61
CA ARG A 27 21.82 -8.24 -12.19
C ARG A 27 21.29 -7.10 -13.08
N SER A 28 21.03 -7.34 -14.36
CA SER A 28 20.43 -6.36 -15.25
C SER A 28 18.90 -6.25 -15.10
N GLY A 29 18.25 -7.28 -14.56
CA GLY A 29 16.81 -7.33 -14.30
C GLY A 29 16.39 -6.77 -12.95
N THR A 30 17.31 -6.55 -12.01
CA THR A 30 17.03 -5.84 -10.75
C THR A 30 17.01 -4.33 -11.03
N HIS A 31 15.92 -3.85 -11.62
CA HIS A 31 15.58 -2.45 -11.45
C HIS A 31 15.39 -2.23 -9.95
N THR A 32 16.33 -1.53 -9.34
CA THR A 32 16.17 -0.99 -7.99
C THR A 32 15.05 0.03 -8.12
N ILE A 33 13.81 -0.39 -7.81
CA ILE A 33 12.70 0.54 -7.67
C ILE A 33 13.09 1.40 -6.46
N GLU A 34 13.42 2.66 -6.70
CA GLU A 34 13.69 3.57 -5.59
C GLU A 34 12.41 3.66 -4.74
N PRO A 35 12.51 3.41 -3.43
CA PRO A 35 11.33 3.48 -2.57
C PRO A 35 10.75 4.89 -2.60
N LEU A 36 9.43 4.98 -2.68
CA LEU A 36 8.71 6.24 -2.66
C LEU A 36 8.89 6.92 -1.30
N LYS A 37 9.60 8.04 -1.27
CA LYS A 37 9.76 8.89 -0.08
C LYS A 37 8.88 10.12 -0.19
N SER A 38 8.35 10.57 0.94
CA SER A 38 7.60 11.83 1.00
C SER A 38 8.54 13.02 0.79
N ILE A 39 8.39 13.74 -0.33
CA ILE A 39 9.24 14.89 -0.69
C ILE A 39 8.35 16.11 -0.91
N GLY A 40 8.67 17.20 -0.23
CA GLY A 40 8.01 18.50 -0.39
C GLY A 40 7.02 18.84 0.73
N GLU A 41 6.32 19.94 0.54
CA GLU A 41 5.32 20.41 1.49
C GLU A 41 4.05 19.55 1.48
N LYS A 42 3.55 19.22 2.66
CA LYS A 42 2.28 18.53 2.81
C LYS A 42 1.13 19.49 2.55
N ARG A 43 0.23 19.07 1.68
CA ARG A 43 -1.03 19.78 1.43
C ARG A 43 -2.20 18.96 1.93
N THR A 44 -3.16 19.64 2.52
CA THR A 44 -4.40 19.02 2.98
C THR A 44 -5.45 19.14 1.87
N GLN A 45 -6.03 18.01 1.51
CA GLN A 45 -7.19 17.92 0.62
C GLN A 45 -8.39 17.44 1.40
N LYS A 46 -9.53 18.10 1.22
CA LYS A 46 -10.81 17.71 1.80
C LYS A 46 -11.76 17.30 0.69
N ILE A 47 -12.31 16.12 0.80
CA ILE A 47 -13.22 15.54 -0.19
C ILE A 47 -14.53 15.24 0.52
N PRO A 48 -15.63 15.89 0.15
CA PRO A 48 -16.93 15.55 0.68
C PRO A 48 -17.32 14.15 0.20
N LEU A 49 -17.92 13.38 1.06
CA LEU A 49 -18.46 12.06 0.77
C LEU A 49 -19.97 12.09 1.02
N GLU A 50 -20.72 11.37 0.21
CA GLU A 50 -22.15 11.23 0.39
C GLU A 50 -22.44 9.81 0.91
N ASN A 51 -23.21 9.70 2.01
CA ASN A 51 -23.71 8.40 2.53
C ASN A 51 -22.64 7.32 2.74
N LEU A 52 -21.51 7.68 3.31
CA LEU A 52 -20.44 6.72 3.60
C LEU A 52 -20.90 5.68 4.62
N ARG A 53 -20.90 4.39 4.24
CA ARG A 53 -21.28 3.25 5.08
C ARG A 53 -20.21 2.18 5.20
N ALA A 54 -19.34 2.08 4.22
CA ALA A 54 -18.30 1.05 4.20
C ALA A 54 -16.92 1.65 3.93
N LEU A 55 -15.90 1.07 4.56
CA LEU A 55 -14.49 1.43 4.39
C LEU A 55 -13.69 0.20 3.99
N ASP A 56 -12.89 0.32 2.94
CA ASP A 56 -11.85 -0.65 2.60
C ASP A 56 -10.49 0.08 2.57
N ILE A 57 -9.65 -0.23 3.55
CA ILE A 57 -8.42 0.50 3.82
C ILE A 57 -7.24 -0.44 3.61
N ALA A 58 -6.40 -0.10 2.65
CA ALA A 58 -5.17 -0.81 2.31
C ALA A 58 -3.95 0.12 2.33
N VAL A 59 -4.00 1.21 3.12
CA VAL A 59 -2.92 2.20 3.17
C VAL A 59 -2.77 2.82 4.54
N GLY A 60 -1.53 2.84 5.04
CA GLY A 60 -1.05 3.68 6.12
C GLY A 60 -1.90 3.73 7.38
N LYS A 61 -1.82 4.85 8.10
CA LYS A 61 -2.59 5.13 9.30
C LYS A 61 -3.80 5.99 8.99
N VAL A 62 -5.00 5.48 9.29
CA VAL A 62 -6.27 6.18 9.12
C VAL A 62 -6.91 6.45 10.47
N ILE A 63 -7.40 7.65 10.67
CA ILE A 63 -8.14 8.05 11.87
C ILE A 63 -9.61 8.21 11.51
N LEU A 64 -10.47 7.39 12.10
CA LEU A 64 -11.91 7.48 11.95
C LEU A 64 -12.50 8.34 13.07
N ILE A 65 -13.23 9.38 12.69
CA ILE A 65 -13.82 10.35 13.61
C ILE A 65 -15.32 10.36 13.39
N GLN A 66 -16.08 10.08 14.44
CA GLN A 66 -17.53 10.19 14.38
C GLN A 66 -17.96 11.66 14.38
N LYS A 67 -18.70 12.04 13.35
CA LYS A 67 -19.24 13.40 13.24
C LYS A 67 -20.62 13.40 12.56
N GLU A 68 -21.59 13.96 13.22
CA GLU A 68 -22.95 14.09 12.66
C GLU A 68 -23.00 15.09 11.50
N GLY A 69 -23.77 14.74 10.47
CA GLY A 69 -24.10 15.63 9.36
C GLY A 69 -22.95 15.87 8.36
N ILE A 70 -21.78 15.28 8.56
CA ILE A 70 -20.64 15.47 7.66
C ILE A 70 -19.97 14.12 7.41
N ALA A 71 -20.01 13.66 6.14
CA ALA A 71 -19.10 12.62 5.69
C ALA A 71 -18.01 13.28 4.85
N GLN A 72 -16.75 13.12 5.24
CA GLN A 72 -15.62 13.81 4.63
C GLN A 72 -14.34 12.99 4.79
N LEU A 73 -13.60 12.92 3.70
CA LEU A 73 -12.23 12.42 3.69
C LEU A 73 -11.25 13.60 3.71
N GLU A 74 -10.33 13.62 4.64
CA GLU A 74 -9.24 14.58 4.73
C GLU A 74 -7.91 13.86 4.59
N ILE A 75 -7.12 14.22 3.57
CA ILE A 75 -5.82 13.63 3.28
C ILE A 75 -4.77 14.72 3.36
N ARG A 76 -3.74 14.52 4.17
CA ARG A 76 -2.59 15.39 4.28
C ARG A 76 -1.33 14.64 3.93
N CYS A 77 -0.75 14.96 2.78
CA CYS A 77 0.47 14.34 2.28
C CYS A 77 1.21 15.27 1.31
N ALA A 78 2.45 14.91 0.96
CA ALA A 78 3.19 15.56 -0.10
C ALA A 78 2.60 15.20 -1.49
N GLU A 79 2.80 16.07 -2.48
CA GLU A 79 2.21 15.90 -3.81
C GLU A 79 2.68 14.63 -4.52
N ASN A 80 3.96 14.27 -4.38
CA ASN A 80 4.51 13.05 -4.97
C ASN A 80 3.85 11.78 -4.39
N VAL A 81 3.51 11.76 -3.10
CA VAL A 81 2.79 10.66 -2.45
C VAL A 81 1.35 10.60 -2.94
N ARG A 82 0.71 11.75 -3.11
CA ARG A 82 -0.68 11.85 -3.57
C ARG A 82 -0.92 11.18 -4.92
N GLN A 83 0.00 11.30 -5.86
CA GLN A 83 -0.09 10.70 -7.20
C GLN A 83 -0.11 9.16 -7.17
N HIS A 84 0.38 8.56 -6.08
CA HIS A 84 0.39 7.11 -5.86
C HIS A 84 -0.79 6.63 -5.01
N LEU A 85 -1.49 7.55 -4.33
CA LEU A 85 -2.68 7.21 -3.56
C LEU A 85 -3.84 6.89 -4.50
N VAL A 86 -4.47 5.74 -4.26
CA VAL A 86 -5.69 5.32 -4.95
C VAL A 86 -6.85 5.56 -4.01
N GLN A 87 -7.77 6.41 -4.43
CA GLN A 87 -9.01 6.66 -3.73
C GLN A 87 -10.18 6.40 -4.68
N ARG A 88 -11.14 5.61 -4.24
CA ARG A 88 -12.33 5.26 -5.01
C ARG A 88 -13.54 5.29 -4.08
N PHE A 89 -14.57 5.99 -4.50
CA PHE A 89 -15.83 6.03 -3.78
C PHE A 89 -16.95 5.52 -4.69
N GLU A 90 -17.52 4.38 -4.35
CA GLU A 90 -18.57 3.73 -5.13
C GLU A 90 -19.62 3.15 -4.18
N LYS A 91 -20.91 3.43 -4.42
CA LYS A 91 -22.03 2.84 -3.69
C LYS A 91 -21.88 2.87 -2.16
N ASP A 92 -21.58 4.03 -1.61
CA ASP A 92 -21.39 4.24 -0.16
C ASP A 92 -20.16 3.57 0.46
N GLU A 93 -19.25 3.00 -0.36
CA GLU A 93 -17.98 2.41 0.05
C GLU A 93 -16.79 3.26 -0.39
N LEU A 94 -15.90 3.58 0.54
CA LEU A 94 -14.64 4.26 0.28
C LEU A 94 -13.50 3.26 0.31
N TYR A 95 -12.84 3.08 -0.84
CA TYR A 95 -11.58 2.37 -0.96
C TYR A 95 -10.41 3.34 -0.89
N LEU A 96 -9.42 3.02 -0.04
CA LEU A 96 -8.15 3.74 0.08
C LEU A 96 -6.99 2.75 -0.02
N GLY A 97 -6.15 2.93 -1.03
CA GLY A 97 -4.98 2.10 -1.27
C GLY A 97 -3.84 2.87 -1.90
N MET A 98 -2.76 2.18 -2.21
CA MET A 98 -1.61 2.72 -2.94
C MET A 98 -1.39 1.96 -4.23
N LYS A 99 -0.87 2.64 -5.24
CA LYS A 99 -0.35 1.96 -6.43
C LYS A 99 0.80 1.03 -6.03
N PRO A 100 0.94 -0.13 -6.70
CA PRO A 100 2.06 -1.03 -6.44
C PRO A 100 3.41 -0.31 -6.58
N GLY A 101 4.30 -0.54 -5.63
CA GLY A 101 5.64 0.05 -5.58
C GLY A 101 6.27 -0.17 -4.21
N GLU A 102 7.57 -0.01 -4.12
CA GLU A 102 8.23 0.02 -2.82
C GLU A 102 7.93 1.33 -2.12
N ILE A 103 7.39 1.22 -0.91
CA ILE A 103 6.98 2.35 -0.10
C ILE A 103 7.83 2.35 1.16
N GLU A 104 8.59 3.38 1.34
CA GLU A 104 9.40 3.58 2.53
C GLU A 104 8.95 4.88 3.22
N ASP A 105 8.53 4.74 4.47
CA ASP A 105 8.17 5.84 5.39
C ASP A 105 7.23 6.91 4.78
N LEU A 106 6.01 6.50 4.45
CA LEU A 106 4.99 7.43 3.96
C LEU A 106 4.46 8.31 5.10
N ASP A 107 4.91 9.54 5.11
CA ASP A 107 4.36 10.56 5.98
C ASP A 107 3.00 11.06 5.45
N ILE A 108 1.98 10.22 5.60
CA ILE A 108 0.61 10.48 5.18
C ILE A 108 -0.33 10.45 6.39
N GLU A 109 -1.17 11.45 6.49
CA GLU A 109 -2.21 11.55 7.51
C GLU A 109 -3.58 11.51 6.83
N ILE A 110 -4.40 10.53 7.19
CA ILE A 110 -5.74 10.34 6.64
C ILE A 110 -6.73 10.41 7.78
N LYS A 111 -7.73 11.29 7.65
CA LYS A 111 -8.87 11.39 8.58
C LYS A 111 -10.17 11.17 7.81
N ILE A 112 -11.01 10.32 8.35
CA ILE A 112 -12.34 10.04 7.82
C ILE A 112 -13.34 10.50 8.85
N TYR A 113 -14.20 11.41 8.43
CA TYR A 113 -15.35 11.85 9.22
C TYR A 113 -16.57 11.15 8.70
N ALA A 114 -17.28 10.45 9.58
CA ALA A 114 -18.52 9.77 9.23
C ALA A 114 -19.48 9.75 10.42
N LYS A 115 -20.78 9.66 10.15
CA LYS A 115 -21.79 9.49 11.19
C LYS A 115 -21.92 8.02 11.58
N ASP A 116 -22.19 7.18 10.61
CA ASP A 116 -22.46 5.76 10.79
C ASP A 116 -21.61 4.96 9.79
N ILE A 117 -20.95 3.93 10.26
CA ILE A 117 -20.22 2.97 9.43
C ILE A 117 -20.75 1.58 9.76
N GLU A 118 -21.12 0.83 8.74
CA GLU A 118 -21.66 -0.53 8.86
C GLU A 118 -20.59 -1.59 8.67
N SER A 119 -19.56 -1.30 7.86
CA SER A 119 -18.48 -2.25 7.61
C SER A 119 -17.13 -1.57 7.43
N ILE A 120 -16.09 -2.22 7.95
CA ILE A 120 -14.71 -1.81 7.79
C ILE A 120 -13.87 -3.03 7.41
N THR A 121 -13.20 -2.95 6.28
CA THR A 121 -12.18 -3.90 5.85
C THR A 121 -10.82 -3.23 5.94
N ILE A 122 -9.86 -3.88 6.58
CA ILE A 122 -8.47 -3.43 6.66
C ILE A 122 -7.58 -4.48 6.05
N SER A 123 -6.80 -4.08 5.07
CA SER A 123 -5.94 -4.95 4.30
C SER A 123 -4.48 -4.54 4.44
N GLU A 124 -3.58 -5.44 4.12
CA GLU A 124 -2.13 -5.23 4.09
C GLU A 124 -1.58 -4.74 5.45
N ASN A 125 -0.83 -3.63 5.44
CA ASN A 125 -0.22 -3.03 6.63
C ASN A 125 -0.99 -1.77 7.07
N ALA A 126 -2.27 -1.66 6.74
CA ALA A 126 -3.07 -0.53 7.14
C ALA A 126 -3.42 -0.56 8.63
N PHE A 127 -3.56 0.61 9.20
CA PHE A 127 -3.83 0.80 10.61
C PHE A 127 -4.99 1.77 10.79
N LEU A 128 -6.08 1.33 11.41
CA LEU A 128 -7.23 2.18 11.74
C LEU A 128 -7.27 2.47 13.23
N VAL A 129 -7.45 3.74 13.55
CA VAL A 129 -7.65 4.22 14.93
C VAL A 129 -8.99 4.92 15.03
N SER A 130 -9.79 4.54 16.02
CA SER A 130 -11.02 5.26 16.34
C SER A 130 -11.25 5.31 17.85
N ASN A 131 -11.24 6.50 18.42
CA ASN A 131 -11.36 6.67 19.87
C ASN A 131 -12.80 6.89 20.35
N THR A 132 -13.72 7.27 19.47
CA THR A 132 -15.05 7.77 19.87
C THR A 132 -16.18 7.26 18.99
N PHE A 133 -15.92 6.26 18.12
CA PHE A 133 -16.95 5.78 17.21
C PHE A 133 -17.95 4.88 17.96
N LYS A 134 -19.20 5.28 18.01
CA LYS A 134 -20.31 4.54 18.63
C LYS A 134 -21.25 4.07 17.55
N THR A 135 -21.44 2.78 17.44
CA THR A 135 -22.40 2.17 16.53
C THR A 135 -23.08 0.99 17.22
N ASN A 136 -24.29 0.64 16.79
CA ASN A 136 -25.01 -0.52 17.34
C ASN A 136 -24.40 -1.85 16.84
N GLU A 137 -23.94 -1.85 15.59
CA GLU A 137 -23.34 -3.02 14.94
C GLU A 137 -22.34 -2.56 13.90
N ILE A 138 -21.23 -3.22 13.81
CA ILE A 138 -20.20 -2.99 12.81
C ILE A 138 -19.53 -4.30 12.41
N ASN A 139 -19.39 -4.53 11.10
CA ASN A 139 -18.68 -5.67 10.57
C ASN A 139 -17.21 -5.30 10.36
N LEU A 140 -16.32 -5.93 11.12
CA LEU A 140 -14.88 -5.70 11.03
C LEU A 140 -14.19 -6.88 10.36
N THR A 141 -13.49 -6.62 9.28
CA THR A 141 -12.70 -7.61 8.54
C THR A 141 -11.26 -7.18 8.44
N THR A 142 -10.32 -8.05 8.81
CA THR A 142 -8.89 -7.82 8.60
C THR A 142 -8.34 -8.83 7.60
N LYS A 143 -7.57 -8.35 6.63
CA LYS A 143 -6.86 -9.17 5.65
C LYS A 143 -5.37 -8.88 5.74
N GLY A 144 -4.55 -9.91 5.93
CA GLY A 144 -3.10 -9.72 6.10
C GLY A 144 -2.72 -9.18 7.48
N SER A 145 -1.85 -8.17 7.54
CA SER A 145 -1.25 -7.62 8.78
C SER A 145 -1.97 -6.35 9.28
N GLY A 146 -3.18 -6.08 8.83
CA GLY A 146 -3.93 -4.90 9.25
C GLY A 146 -4.34 -4.90 10.72
N PHE A 147 -4.37 -3.73 11.36
CA PHE A 147 -4.75 -3.55 12.77
C PHE A 147 -5.89 -2.55 12.94
N ILE A 148 -6.79 -2.85 13.88
CA ILE A 148 -7.86 -1.95 14.34
C ILE A 148 -7.65 -1.68 15.83
N HIS A 149 -7.69 -0.40 16.20
CA HIS A 149 -7.55 0.03 17.60
C HIS A 149 -8.63 1.03 17.97
#